data_e52675ee63d4a51a37f283e26b582429
#
_entry.id   e52675ee63d4a51a37f283e26b582429
#
_cell.length_a   1.000
_cell.length_b   1.000
_cell.length_c   1.000
_cell.angle_alpha   90.00
_cell.angle_beta   90.00
_cell.angle_gamma   90.00
#
_symmetry.space_group_name_H-M   'P 1'
#
loop_
_entity.id
_entity.type
_entity.pdbx_description
1 polymer ?
#
loop_
_entity_poly.entity_id
_entity_poly.type
_entity_poly.pdbx_seq_one_letter_code
_entity_poly.pdbx_strand_id
1 'polypeptide(L)'
;MPREKVVRVWDEREVLYSPKRWRYLWEKREKALGIMERLGQFDPQLYGSVARGDVRRDSDIDIFIPYRVPSYLIELALEGLVSRRKIVMATPWHLIKGVIEIDEETTVTFPLIEPTDRELEFYRWGGMIDTWGVKTRQRVPGVNKKLILIVPTERGHIEREVVGRESEVAKILGVSIGIVTERVHVLTRRDSIGRTGIYINEEVPDWMSFEEALKVIADRDPNVRKKVRERGGV
;
A
#
# COMPACT_ATOMS: atom_id res chain seq x y z
N MET A 1 7.51 -11.40 13.50
CA MET A 1 6.70 -12.16 12.53
C MET A 1 7.61 -13.05 11.69
N PRO A 2 7.22 -14.30 11.39
CA PRO A 2 8.02 -15.15 10.52
C PRO A 2 8.19 -14.50 9.15
N ARG A 3 9.37 -14.64 8.59
CA ARG A 3 9.78 -14.06 7.32
C ARG A 3 8.99 -14.69 6.17
N GLU A 4 8.20 -13.92 5.43
CA GLU A 4 7.57 -14.42 4.21
C GLU A 4 8.61 -14.53 3.11
N LYS A 5 8.98 -15.76 2.76
CA LYS A 5 9.93 -16.07 1.68
C LYS A 5 9.26 -16.02 0.32
N VAL A 6 10.03 -15.66 -0.71
CA VAL A 6 9.62 -15.83 -2.11
C VAL A 6 9.30 -17.31 -2.36
N VAL A 7 8.13 -17.55 -2.92
CA VAL A 7 7.65 -18.91 -3.23
C VAL A 7 7.69 -19.10 -4.73
N ARG A 8 8.23 -20.24 -5.18
CA ARG A 8 8.12 -20.68 -6.57
C ARG A 8 6.90 -21.58 -6.71
N VAL A 9 5.99 -21.18 -7.59
CA VAL A 9 4.79 -21.95 -7.95
C VAL A 9 4.98 -22.38 -9.41
N TRP A 10 5.29 -23.65 -9.65
CA TRP A 10 5.61 -24.16 -11.00
C TRP A 10 4.38 -24.20 -11.92
N ASP A 11 3.17 -24.34 -11.35
CA ASP A 11 1.89 -24.38 -12.05
C ASP A 11 0.88 -23.42 -11.44
N GLU A 12 -0.19 -23.12 -12.19
CA GLU A 12 -1.32 -22.37 -11.68
C GLU A 12 -2.00 -23.17 -10.56
N ARG A 13 -2.26 -22.48 -9.44
CA ARG A 13 -2.93 -23.07 -8.29
C ARG A 13 -4.24 -22.34 -8.00
N GLU A 14 -5.37 -23.06 -8.07
CA GLU A 14 -6.64 -22.54 -7.58
C GLU A 14 -6.72 -22.66 -6.05
N VAL A 15 -7.11 -21.57 -5.39
CA VAL A 15 -7.34 -21.49 -3.95
C VAL A 15 -8.80 -21.17 -3.69
N LEU A 16 -9.55 -22.14 -3.21
CA LEU A 16 -10.97 -21.98 -2.86
C LEU A 16 -11.09 -21.36 -1.46
N TYR A 17 -12.03 -20.43 -1.31
CA TYR A 17 -12.24 -19.77 -0.01
C TYR A 17 -13.29 -20.50 0.80
N SER A 18 -12.95 -20.77 2.07
CA SER A 18 -13.92 -21.21 3.07
C SER A 18 -14.89 -20.08 3.44
N PRO A 19 -16.09 -20.42 3.97
CA PRO A 19 -17.03 -19.40 4.48
C PRO A 19 -16.39 -18.45 5.51
N LYS A 20 -15.46 -18.96 6.32
CA LYS A 20 -14.69 -18.17 7.30
C LYS A 20 -13.80 -17.13 6.63
N ARG A 21 -13.13 -17.49 5.51
CA ARG A 21 -12.26 -16.57 4.77
C ARG A 21 -13.07 -15.46 4.07
N TRP A 22 -14.21 -15.82 3.48
CA TRP A 22 -15.16 -14.85 2.93
C TRP A 22 -15.62 -13.86 3.98
N ARG A 23 -15.95 -14.33 5.20
CA ARG A 23 -16.36 -13.46 6.31
C ARG A 23 -15.25 -12.46 6.64
N TYR A 24 -14.00 -12.90 6.83
CA TYR A 24 -12.88 -11.99 7.07
C TYR A 24 -12.71 -10.94 5.98
N LEU A 25 -12.89 -11.33 4.70
CA LEU A 25 -12.80 -10.38 3.60
C LEU A 25 -13.88 -9.30 3.70
N TRP A 26 -15.12 -9.70 3.95
CA TRP A 26 -16.22 -8.74 3.99
C TRP A 26 -16.16 -7.85 5.22
N GLU A 27 -15.86 -8.37 6.40
CA GLU A 27 -15.65 -7.60 7.63
C GLU A 27 -14.57 -6.51 7.43
N LYS A 28 -13.40 -6.89 6.86
CA LYS A 28 -12.31 -5.93 6.59
C LYS A 28 -12.69 -4.90 5.52
N ARG A 29 -13.42 -5.29 4.50
CA ARG A 29 -13.88 -4.37 3.45
C ARG A 29 -14.95 -3.42 3.94
N GLU A 30 -15.86 -3.86 4.78
CA GLU A 30 -16.87 -3.00 5.42
C GLU A 30 -16.20 -1.93 6.28
N LYS A 31 -15.23 -2.33 7.09
CA LYS A 31 -14.41 -1.40 7.88
C LYS A 31 -13.65 -0.42 7.00
N ALA A 32 -12.98 -0.91 5.95
CA ALA A 32 -12.28 -0.06 4.98
C ALA A 32 -13.23 0.93 4.31
N LEU A 33 -14.41 0.47 3.88
CA LEU A 33 -15.41 1.30 3.21
C LEU A 33 -15.86 2.47 4.08
N GLY A 34 -16.14 2.24 5.36
CA GLY A 34 -16.52 3.32 6.28
C GLY A 34 -15.46 4.42 6.39
N ILE A 35 -14.18 4.07 6.30
CA ILE A 35 -13.08 5.06 6.29
C ILE A 35 -12.95 5.71 4.92
N MET A 36 -13.03 4.93 3.84
CA MET A 36 -12.95 5.45 2.47
C MET A 36 -14.09 6.42 2.16
N GLU A 37 -15.29 6.22 2.71
CA GLU A 37 -16.42 7.14 2.54
C GLU A 37 -16.18 8.49 3.21
N ARG A 38 -15.55 8.54 4.37
CA ARG A 38 -15.13 9.80 5.00
C ARG A 38 -14.08 10.54 4.15
N LEU A 39 -13.22 9.82 3.49
CA LEU A 39 -12.18 10.32 2.61
C LEU A 39 -12.64 10.54 1.15
N GLY A 40 -13.92 10.39 0.85
CA GLY A 40 -14.45 10.29 -0.51
C GLY A 40 -14.03 11.40 -1.47
N GLN A 41 -13.84 12.64 -0.96
CA GLN A 41 -13.36 13.78 -1.75
C GLN A 41 -11.87 13.66 -2.20
N PHE A 42 -11.14 12.67 -1.69
CA PHE A 42 -9.70 12.47 -1.96
C PHE A 42 -9.43 11.19 -2.76
N ASP A 43 -10.43 10.59 -3.40
CA ASP A 43 -10.31 9.36 -4.21
C ASP A 43 -9.52 8.24 -3.51
N PRO A 44 -9.88 7.87 -2.26
CA PRO A 44 -9.14 6.88 -1.50
C PRO A 44 -9.14 5.52 -2.21
N GLN A 45 -8.01 4.85 -2.16
CA GLN A 45 -7.79 3.54 -2.77
C GLN A 45 -7.48 2.51 -1.70
N LEU A 46 -8.22 1.41 -1.67
CA LEU A 46 -7.86 0.25 -0.88
C LEU A 46 -6.83 -0.59 -1.65
N TYR A 47 -5.72 -1.00 -1.02
CA TYR A 47 -4.73 -1.80 -1.72
C TYR A 47 -4.26 -3.02 -0.90
N GLY A 48 -3.55 -3.93 -1.56
CA GLY A 48 -3.02 -5.12 -0.91
C GLY A 48 -4.02 -6.27 -0.80
N SER A 49 -3.89 -7.10 0.23
CA SER A 49 -4.67 -8.35 0.37
C SER A 49 -6.17 -8.14 0.46
N VAL A 50 -6.63 -7.05 1.06
CA VAL A 50 -8.06 -6.73 1.18
C VAL A 50 -8.66 -6.29 -0.15
N ALA A 51 -7.87 -5.63 -1.01
CA ALA A 51 -8.27 -5.30 -2.38
C ALA A 51 -8.33 -6.55 -3.27
N ARG A 52 -7.32 -7.43 -3.19
CA ARG A 52 -7.24 -8.68 -3.98
C ARG A 52 -8.20 -9.76 -3.49
N GLY A 53 -8.40 -9.86 -2.17
CA GLY A 53 -9.22 -10.89 -1.51
C GLY A 53 -8.42 -12.03 -0.86
N ASP A 54 -7.09 -12.10 -1.02
CA ASP A 54 -6.25 -13.14 -0.40
C ASP A 54 -5.99 -12.91 1.09
N VAL A 55 -7.03 -12.47 1.80
CA VAL A 55 -6.97 -12.11 3.22
C VAL A 55 -6.74 -13.30 4.14
N ARG A 56 -6.12 -13.00 5.28
CA ARG A 56 -6.05 -13.81 6.49
C ARG A 56 -6.71 -13.03 7.63
N ARG A 57 -6.83 -13.68 8.79
CA ARG A 57 -7.37 -13.02 10.01
C ARG A 57 -6.55 -11.77 10.38
N ASP A 58 -5.23 -11.87 10.25
CA ASP A 58 -4.22 -10.86 10.60
C ASP A 58 -3.80 -9.96 9.41
N SER A 59 -4.61 -9.89 8.35
CA SER A 59 -4.34 -9.00 7.22
C SER A 59 -4.62 -7.56 7.60
N ASP A 60 -3.69 -6.67 7.25
CA ASP A 60 -3.81 -5.24 7.42
C ASP A 60 -4.83 -4.65 6.42
N ILE A 61 -5.44 -3.52 6.78
CA ILE A 61 -6.29 -2.69 5.94
C ILE A 61 -5.48 -1.44 5.58
N ASP A 62 -5.04 -1.39 4.33
CA ASP A 62 -4.20 -0.32 3.82
C ASP A 62 -4.99 0.57 2.85
N ILE A 63 -5.25 1.82 3.23
CA ILE A 63 -5.90 2.84 2.38
C ILE A 63 -4.85 3.85 1.94
N PHE A 64 -4.89 4.23 0.67
CA PHE A 64 -3.95 5.17 0.08
C PHE A 64 -4.67 6.29 -0.67
N ILE A 65 -4.23 7.53 -0.47
CA ILE A 65 -4.65 8.69 -1.26
C ILE A 65 -3.59 8.90 -2.34
N PRO A 66 -3.95 8.89 -3.65
CA PRO A 66 -2.97 8.77 -4.73
C PRO A 66 -2.29 10.09 -5.14
N TYR A 67 -2.65 11.21 -4.55
CA TYR A 67 -2.08 12.52 -4.84
C TYR A 67 -1.89 13.34 -3.58
N ARG A 68 -1.11 14.39 -3.67
CA ARG A 68 -0.83 15.27 -2.55
C ARG A 68 -2.07 16.07 -2.15
N VAL A 69 -2.42 16.04 -0.89
CA VAL A 69 -3.50 16.80 -0.25
C VAL A 69 -2.93 17.44 1.01
N PRO A 70 -3.31 18.67 1.37
CA PRO A 70 -2.97 19.24 2.68
C PRO A 70 -3.39 18.32 3.81
N SER A 71 -2.44 17.95 4.69
CA SER A 71 -2.66 16.91 5.69
C SER A 71 -3.84 17.18 6.62
N TYR A 72 -4.05 18.44 6.98
CA TYR A 72 -5.14 18.85 7.88
C TYR A 72 -6.54 18.50 7.32
N LEU A 73 -6.73 18.46 6.00
CA LEU A 73 -8.01 18.06 5.38
C LEU A 73 -8.26 16.57 5.57
N ILE A 74 -7.21 15.75 5.49
CA ILE A 74 -7.29 14.31 5.73
C ILE A 74 -7.57 14.06 7.21
N GLU A 75 -6.86 14.75 8.10
CA GLU A 75 -7.05 14.65 9.55
C GLU A 75 -8.47 15.08 9.96
N LEU A 76 -9.00 16.15 9.36
CA LEU A 76 -10.37 16.60 9.60
C LEU A 76 -11.40 15.55 9.15
N ALA A 77 -11.19 14.93 7.98
CA ALA A 77 -12.09 13.88 7.49
C ALA A 77 -12.05 12.62 8.38
N LEU A 78 -10.92 12.37 9.05
CA LEU A 78 -10.72 11.25 9.96
C LEU A 78 -10.90 11.61 11.44
N GLU A 79 -11.48 12.78 11.74
CA GLU A 79 -11.67 13.25 13.11
C GLU A 79 -12.29 12.17 14.01
N GLY A 80 -11.70 11.98 15.19
CA GLY A 80 -12.09 10.96 16.16
C GLY A 80 -11.60 9.53 15.85
N LEU A 81 -10.91 9.31 14.74
CA LEU A 81 -10.35 7.99 14.38
C LEU A 81 -8.82 7.94 14.46
N VAL A 82 -8.14 9.07 14.50
CA VAL A 82 -6.66 9.13 14.48
C VAL A 82 -6.08 8.61 15.79
N SER A 83 -5.36 7.49 15.73
CA SER A 83 -4.65 6.92 16.87
C SER A 83 -3.19 7.37 16.90
N ARG A 84 -2.52 7.38 15.75
CA ARG A 84 -1.10 7.74 15.65
C ARG A 84 -0.77 8.33 14.28
N ARG A 85 0.20 9.24 14.24
CA ARG A 85 0.64 9.94 13.02
C ARG A 85 2.13 9.74 12.81
N LYS A 86 2.56 9.44 11.59
CA LYS A 86 3.98 9.19 11.26
C LYS A 86 4.36 9.76 9.91
N ILE A 87 5.61 10.16 9.75
CA ILE A 87 6.25 10.37 8.44
C ILE A 87 7.14 9.18 8.14
N VAL A 88 6.93 8.58 6.97
CA VAL A 88 7.65 7.39 6.55
C VAL A 88 8.28 7.59 5.18
N MET A 89 9.57 7.23 5.07
CA MET A 89 10.32 7.16 3.82
C MET A 89 11.12 5.87 3.82
N ALA A 90 10.79 4.92 2.95
CA ALA A 90 11.38 3.58 2.97
C ALA A 90 12.87 3.58 2.67
N THR A 91 13.31 4.37 1.69
CA THR A 91 14.72 4.62 1.34
C THR A 91 14.85 6.05 0.85
N PRO A 92 16.06 6.64 0.73
CA PRO A 92 16.26 8.01 0.21
C PRO A 92 15.66 8.29 -1.17
N TRP A 93 15.29 7.25 -1.91
CA TRP A 93 14.77 7.34 -3.27
C TRP A 93 13.23 7.22 -3.35
N HIS A 94 12.58 6.75 -2.29
CA HIS A 94 11.14 6.53 -2.26
C HIS A 94 10.35 7.77 -1.87
N LEU A 95 9.04 7.70 -2.08
CA LEU A 95 8.04 8.69 -1.69
C LEU A 95 8.11 8.98 -0.18
N ILE A 96 8.03 10.26 0.18
CA ILE A 96 7.81 10.66 1.57
C ILE A 96 6.31 10.68 1.81
N LYS A 97 5.86 9.94 2.82
CA LYS A 97 4.46 9.70 3.09
C LYS A 97 4.07 10.09 4.50
N GLY A 98 2.90 10.70 4.64
CA GLY A 98 2.15 10.70 5.88
C GLY A 98 1.45 9.36 6.05
N VAL A 99 1.45 8.85 7.27
CA VAL A 99 0.74 7.64 7.68
C VAL A 99 -0.07 7.96 8.92
N ILE A 100 -1.38 7.77 8.83
CA ILE A 100 -2.31 7.84 9.95
C ILE A 100 -2.70 6.42 10.31
N GLU A 101 -2.39 5.99 11.53
CA GLU A 101 -2.85 4.73 12.10
C GLU A 101 -4.21 4.98 12.74
N ILE A 102 -5.24 4.28 12.30
CA ILE A 102 -6.59 4.30 12.87
C ILE A 102 -6.64 3.36 14.08
N ASP A 103 -6.13 2.16 13.90
CA ASP A 103 -5.97 1.12 14.90
C ASP A 103 -4.80 0.18 14.54
N GLU A 104 -4.69 -0.96 15.24
CA GLU A 104 -3.56 -1.91 15.07
C GLU A 104 -3.46 -2.53 13.66
N GLU A 105 -4.58 -2.59 12.91
CA GLU A 105 -4.62 -3.22 11.58
C GLU A 105 -4.95 -2.26 10.44
N THR A 106 -5.27 -0.98 10.72
CA THR A 106 -5.81 -0.05 9.71
C THR A 106 -4.97 1.20 9.59
N THR A 107 -4.49 1.46 8.39
CA THR A 107 -3.71 2.65 8.07
C THR A 107 -4.27 3.43 6.89
N VAL A 108 -4.17 4.75 6.97
CA VAL A 108 -4.36 5.68 5.85
C VAL A 108 -3.02 6.31 5.52
N THR A 109 -2.59 6.14 4.28
CA THR A 109 -1.31 6.64 3.77
C THR A 109 -1.55 7.68 2.69
N PHE A 110 -0.78 8.76 2.68
CA PHE A 110 -0.87 9.82 1.67
C PHE A 110 0.50 10.43 1.39
N PRO A 111 0.74 10.95 0.17
CA PRO A 111 2.00 11.58 -0.18
C PRO A 111 2.14 12.97 0.44
N LEU A 112 3.33 13.27 0.97
CA LEU A 112 3.70 14.61 1.45
C LEU A 112 4.46 15.43 0.39
N ILE A 113 4.86 14.78 -0.69
CA ILE A 113 5.45 15.36 -1.91
C ILE A 113 4.76 14.77 -3.13
N GLU A 114 4.82 15.41 -4.29
CA GLU A 114 4.19 14.89 -5.51
C GLU A 114 4.69 13.48 -5.84
N PRO A 115 3.80 12.46 -5.95
CA PRO A 115 4.20 11.12 -6.32
C PRO A 115 4.57 11.05 -7.80
N THR A 116 5.50 10.19 -8.15
CA THR A 116 5.79 9.82 -9.54
C THR A 116 4.87 8.70 -10.00
N ASP A 117 4.68 8.55 -11.33
CA ASP A 117 3.89 7.45 -11.90
C ASP A 117 4.38 6.09 -11.42
N ARG A 118 5.71 5.91 -11.30
CA ARG A 118 6.31 4.67 -10.82
C ARG A 118 5.97 4.36 -9.36
N GLU A 119 5.88 5.38 -8.52
CA GLU A 119 5.46 5.21 -7.11
C GLU A 119 3.98 4.87 -7.02
N LEU A 120 3.15 5.38 -7.94
CA LEU A 120 1.74 5.00 -8.04
C LEU A 120 1.56 3.58 -8.60
N GLU A 121 2.38 3.17 -9.56
CA GLU A 121 2.39 1.80 -10.08
C GLU A 121 2.69 0.75 -9.00
N PHE A 122 3.43 1.11 -7.95
CA PHE A 122 3.67 0.24 -6.80
C PHE A 122 2.36 -0.22 -6.13
N TYR A 123 1.39 0.68 -6.00
CA TYR A 123 0.09 0.34 -5.40
C TYR A 123 -0.75 -0.51 -6.34
N ARG A 124 -0.77 -0.20 -7.66
CA ARG A 124 -1.42 -1.04 -8.67
C ARG A 124 -0.80 -2.43 -8.72
N TRP A 125 0.51 -2.53 -8.65
CA TRP A 125 1.22 -3.80 -8.52
C TRP A 125 0.72 -4.64 -7.34
N GLY A 126 0.50 -4.04 -6.18
CA GLY A 126 -0.04 -4.68 -4.99
C GLY A 126 -1.52 -5.05 -5.08
N GLY A 127 -2.22 -4.61 -6.13
CA GLY A 127 -3.68 -4.66 -6.27
C GLY A 127 -4.33 -3.49 -5.56
N MET A 128 -4.93 -2.56 -6.32
CA MET A 128 -5.53 -1.32 -5.84
C MET A 128 -6.94 -1.18 -6.38
N ILE A 129 -7.90 -0.76 -5.55
CA ILE A 129 -9.31 -0.63 -5.89
C ILE A 129 -9.92 0.60 -5.22
N ASP A 130 -10.78 1.29 -5.95
CA ASP A 130 -11.50 2.48 -5.49
C ASP A 130 -12.71 2.15 -4.60
N THR A 131 -13.34 3.18 -4.06
CA THR A 131 -14.52 3.06 -3.20
C THR A 131 -15.69 2.37 -3.92
N TRP A 132 -15.89 2.64 -5.21
CA TRP A 132 -16.96 2.00 -5.99
C TRP A 132 -16.73 0.50 -6.14
N GLY A 133 -15.50 0.09 -6.49
CA GLY A 133 -15.14 -1.31 -6.59
C GLY A 133 -15.30 -2.07 -5.26
N VAL A 134 -15.00 -1.41 -4.12
CA VAL A 134 -15.24 -2.00 -2.79
C VAL A 134 -16.74 -2.16 -2.54
N LYS A 135 -17.56 -1.14 -2.81
CA LYS A 135 -19.03 -1.16 -2.68
C LYS A 135 -19.67 -2.26 -3.53
N THR A 136 -19.21 -2.42 -4.75
CA THR A 136 -19.72 -3.42 -5.70
C THR A 136 -19.10 -4.80 -5.52
N ARG A 137 -18.32 -5.00 -4.46
CA ARG A 137 -17.66 -6.27 -4.11
C ARG A 137 -16.70 -6.79 -5.18
N GLN A 138 -16.20 -5.93 -6.06
CA GLN A 138 -15.16 -6.28 -7.01
C GLN A 138 -13.86 -6.63 -6.29
N ARG A 139 -13.04 -7.46 -6.90
CA ARG A 139 -11.67 -7.75 -6.47
C ARG A 139 -10.74 -7.56 -7.64
N VAL A 140 -9.52 -7.18 -7.38
CA VAL A 140 -8.53 -6.86 -8.41
C VAL A 140 -7.35 -7.82 -8.34
N PRO A 141 -6.69 -8.10 -9.47
CA PRO A 141 -5.44 -8.84 -9.45
C PRO A 141 -4.34 -8.00 -8.80
N GLY A 142 -3.30 -8.66 -8.31
CA GLY A 142 -2.13 -8.00 -7.74
C GLY A 142 -1.14 -9.01 -7.18
N VAL A 143 0.06 -8.56 -6.86
CA VAL A 143 1.12 -9.43 -6.37
C VAL A 143 1.31 -9.27 -4.86
N ASN A 144 1.45 -10.38 -4.18
CA ASN A 144 1.72 -10.39 -2.74
C ASN A 144 3.23 -10.33 -2.41
N LYS A 145 3.54 -10.22 -1.11
CA LYS A 145 4.93 -10.14 -0.62
C LYS A 145 5.79 -11.39 -0.92
N LYS A 146 5.16 -12.50 -1.36
CA LYS A 146 5.85 -13.76 -1.73
C LYS A 146 6.15 -13.86 -3.23
N LEU A 147 5.91 -12.79 -4.01
CA LEU A 147 5.99 -12.79 -5.47
C LEU A 147 5.02 -13.78 -6.13
N ILE A 148 3.82 -13.89 -5.59
CA ILE A 148 2.73 -14.65 -6.18
C ILE A 148 1.71 -13.65 -6.73
N LEU A 149 1.40 -13.76 -8.02
CA LEU A 149 0.28 -13.07 -8.64
C LEU A 149 -1.02 -13.73 -8.20
N ILE A 150 -1.90 -12.93 -7.62
CA ILE A 150 -3.23 -13.32 -7.17
C ILE A 150 -4.24 -12.81 -8.19
N VAL A 151 -4.96 -13.71 -8.83
CA VAL A 151 -6.03 -13.39 -9.79
C VAL A 151 -7.36 -13.84 -9.19
N PRO A 152 -8.25 -12.92 -8.79
CA PRO A 152 -9.53 -13.26 -8.18
C PRO A 152 -10.41 -14.10 -9.10
N THR A 153 -11.13 -15.08 -8.52
CA THR A 153 -12.18 -15.89 -9.18
C THR A 153 -13.45 -15.85 -8.31
N GLU A 154 -14.58 -16.23 -8.84
CA GLU A 154 -15.86 -16.24 -8.07
C GLU A 154 -15.75 -17.01 -6.74
N ARG A 155 -14.98 -18.11 -6.72
CA ARG A 155 -14.86 -19.02 -5.56
C ARG A 155 -13.62 -18.77 -4.70
N GLY A 156 -12.70 -17.90 -5.15
CA GLY A 156 -11.42 -17.68 -4.45
C GLY A 156 -10.44 -16.91 -5.33
N HIS A 157 -9.28 -17.48 -5.60
CA HIS A 157 -8.30 -16.90 -6.53
C HIS A 157 -7.42 -17.97 -7.17
N ILE A 158 -6.77 -17.60 -8.27
CA ILE A 158 -5.68 -18.36 -8.87
C ILE A 158 -4.36 -17.72 -8.44
N GLU A 159 -3.42 -18.54 -8.01
CA GLU A 159 -2.03 -18.19 -7.74
C GLU A 159 -1.16 -18.49 -8.94
N ARG A 160 -0.30 -17.54 -9.35
CA ARG A 160 0.68 -17.70 -10.42
C ARG A 160 2.03 -17.17 -10.00
N GLU A 161 3.11 -17.79 -10.48
CA GLU A 161 4.46 -17.30 -10.29
C GLU A 161 4.70 -16.00 -11.05
N VAL A 162 5.47 -15.08 -10.45
CA VAL A 162 5.86 -13.80 -11.05
C VAL A 162 7.24 -13.88 -11.68
N VAL A 163 8.18 -14.57 -11.00
CA VAL A 163 9.58 -14.65 -11.42
C VAL A 163 9.70 -15.40 -12.75
N GLY A 164 10.29 -14.76 -13.75
CA GLY A 164 10.38 -15.28 -15.13
C GLY A 164 9.16 -15.02 -16.00
N ARG A 165 8.12 -14.35 -15.45
CA ARG A 165 6.88 -13.99 -16.18
C ARG A 165 6.55 -12.50 -16.07
N GLU A 166 7.57 -11.68 -15.88
CA GLU A 166 7.42 -10.24 -15.56
C GLU A 166 6.60 -9.48 -16.61
N SER A 167 6.79 -9.80 -17.90
CA SER A 167 6.03 -9.17 -18.98
C SER A 167 4.55 -9.54 -18.98
N GLU A 168 4.21 -10.80 -18.68
CA GLU A 168 2.83 -11.25 -18.57
C GLU A 168 2.13 -10.60 -17.39
N VAL A 169 2.81 -10.58 -16.22
CA VAL A 169 2.30 -9.95 -15.00
C VAL A 169 2.09 -8.46 -15.21
N ALA A 170 3.01 -7.75 -15.87
CA ALA A 170 2.87 -6.34 -16.19
C ALA A 170 1.61 -6.05 -17.02
N LYS A 171 1.30 -6.88 -18.02
CA LYS A 171 0.09 -6.78 -18.84
C LYS A 171 -1.19 -7.02 -18.04
N ILE A 172 -1.20 -8.06 -17.19
CA ILE A 172 -2.37 -8.40 -16.35
C ILE A 172 -2.69 -7.26 -15.37
N LEU A 173 -1.66 -6.64 -14.80
CA LEU A 173 -1.82 -5.59 -13.80
C LEU A 173 -1.95 -4.18 -14.40
N GLY A 174 -1.72 -4.00 -15.70
CA GLY A 174 -1.72 -2.68 -16.35
C GLY A 174 -0.64 -1.75 -15.80
N VAL A 175 0.55 -2.30 -15.52
CA VAL A 175 1.72 -1.56 -15.01
C VAL A 175 2.92 -1.71 -15.94
N SER A 176 3.93 -0.86 -15.77
CA SER A 176 5.18 -0.99 -16.52
C SER A 176 5.95 -2.27 -16.12
N ILE A 177 6.66 -2.87 -17.07
CA ILE A 177 7.56 -3.98 -16.76
C ILE A 177 8.67 -3.55 -15.80
N GLY A 178 9.01 -2.26 -15.79
CA GLY A 178 10.01 -1.68 -14.92
C GLY A 178 9.68 -1.83 -13.45
N ILE A 179 8.41 -1.58 -13.02
CA ILE A 179 8.00 -1.77 -11.63
C ILE A 179 8.02 -3.26 -11.26
N VAL A 180 7.58 -4.15 -12.18
CA VAL A 180 7.57 -5.60 -11.94
C VAL A 180 8.99 -6.12 -11.67
N THR A 181 9.93 -5.79 -12.57
CA THR A 181 11.35 -6.19 -12.44
C THR A 181 11.99 -5.64 -11.17
N GLU A 182 11.74 -4.36 -10.84
CA GLU A 182 12.23 -3.76 -9.61
C GLU A 182 11.70 -4.50 -8.38
N ARG A 183 10.41 -4.82 -8.34
CA ARG A 183 9.80 -5.50 -7.21
C ARG A 183 10.31 -6.94 -7.04
N VAL A 184 10.48 -7.67 -8.15
CA VAL A 184 11.11 -8.99 -8.16
C VAL A 184 12.52 -8.89 -7.55
N HIS A 185 13.35 -7.96 -8.06
CA HIS A 185 14.71 -7.78 -7.56
C HIS A 185 14.73 -7.44 -6.05
N VAL A 186 13.93 -6.47 -5.62
CA VAL A 186 13.88 -6.02 -4.21
C VAL A 186 13.40 -7.13 -3.29
N LEU A 187 12.35 -7.86 -3.64
CA LEU A 187 11.80 -8.91 -2.78
C LEU A 187 12.71 -10.13 -2.72
N THR A 188 13.32 -10.55 -3.84
CA THR A 188 14.30 -11.63 -3.88
C THR A 188 15.54 -11.28 -3.06
N ARG A 189 16.07 -10.04 -3.20
CA ARG A 189 17.19 -9.59 -2.38
C ARG A 189 16.88 -9.57 -0.89
N ARG A 190 15.67 -9.11 -0.50
CA ARG A 190 15.20 -9.14 0.89
C ARG A 190 15.11 -10.55 1.45
N ASP A 191 14.79 -11.51 0.62
CA ASP A 191 14.72 -12.90 1.01
C ASP A 191 16.12 -13.50 1.30
N SER A 192 17.11 -13.13 0.52
CA SER A 192 18.50 -13.61 0.66
C SER A 192 19.29 -12.89 1.77
N ILE A 193 19.26 -11.56 1.80
CA ILE A 193 20.13 -10.73 2.64
C ILE A 193 19.43 -10.20 3.91
N GLY A 194 18.09 -10.12 3.89
CA GLY A 194 17.27 -9.52 4.96
C GLY A 194 16.71 -8.15 4.60
N ARG A 195 15.92 -7.59 5.51
CA ARG A 195 15.36 -6.24 5.37
C ARG A 195 16.41 -5.23 5.84
N THR A 196 16.70 -4.24 5.02
CA THR A 196 17.28 -2.98 5.47
C THR A 196 16.21 -2.23 6.27
N GLY A 197 16.62 -1.45 7.27
CA GLY A 197 15.69 -0.58 8.02
C GLY A 197 14.92 0.40 7.13
N ILE A 198 13.91 1.04 7.71
CA ILE A 198 13.20 2.16 7.08
C ILE A 198 14.08 3.40 7.27
N TYR A 199 14.25 4.20 6.20
CA TYR A 199 15.14 5.37 6.22
C TYR A 199 14.60 6.49 7.14
N ILE A 200 13.33 6.86 7.01
CA ILE A 200 12.62 7.75 7.91
C ILE A 200 11.39 7.01 8.43
N ASN A 201 11.21 6.96 9.74
CA ASN A 201 10.02 6.46 10.41
C ASN A 201 9.85 7.22 11.71
N GLU A 202 9.24 8.40 11.63
CA GLU A 202 9.14 9.33 12.73
C GLU A 202 7.70 9.63 13.08
N GLU A 203 7.42 9.62 14.37
CA GLU A 203 6.12 10.00 14.89
C GLU A 203 5.95 11.52 14.81
N VAL A 204 4.75 11.95 14.38
CA VAL A 204 4.37 13.36 14.34
C VAL A 204 3.60 13.69 15.61
N PRO A 205 4.12 14.56 16.48
CA PRO A 205 3.42 14.96 17.71
C PRO A 205 2.07 15.63 17.43
N ASP A 206 1.13 15.58 18.39
CA ASP A 206 -0.23 16.11 18.20
C ASP A 206 -0.29 17.62 17.99
N TRP A 207 0.70 18.35 18.51
CA TRP A 207 0.80 19.81 18.36
C TRP A 207 1.48 20.28 17.08
N MET A 208 1.91 19.36 16.20
CA MET A 208 2.65 19.65 14.97
C MET A 208 1.90 19.09 13.77
N SER A 209 1.80 19.86 12.68
CA SER A 209 1.28 19.35 11.40
C SER A 209 2.29 18.44 10.71
N PHE A 210 1.84 17.63 9.74
CA PHE A 210 2.73 16.83 8.91
C PHE A 210 3.70 17.69 8.10
N GLU A 211 3.25 18.85 7.64
CA GLU A 211 4.05 19.81 6.88
C GLU A 211 5.17 20.41 7.74
N GLU A 212 4.87 20.81 8.98
CA GLU A 212 5.88 21.30 9.93
C GLU A 212 6.89 20.20 10.29
N ALA A 213 6.42 18.99 10.57
CA ALA A 213 7.29 17.84 10.85
C ALA A 213 8.19 17.50 9.65
N LEU A 214 7.65 17.54 8.42
CA LEU A 214 8.42 17.35 7.20
C LEU A 214 9.51 18.41 7.04
N LYS A 215 9.21 19.67 7.36
CA LYS A 215 10.19 20.78 7.34
C LYS A 215 11.33 20.51 8.32
N VAL A 216 11.01 20.13 9.57
CA VAL A 216 12.03 19.78 10.58
C VAL A 216 12.93 18.63 10.09
N ILE A 217 12.35 17.59 9.47
CA ILE A 217 13.13 16.49 8.89
C ILE A 217 14.00 16.99 7.73
N ALA A 218 13.47 17.82 6.84
CA ALA A 218 14.21 18.38 5.70
C ALA A 218 15.37 19.29 6.13
N ASP A 219 15.25 19.99 7.26
CA ASP A 219 16.33 20.84 7.77
C ASP A 219 17.56 20.04 8.23
N ARG A 220 17.37 18.82 8.70
CA ARG A 220 18.46 17.95 9.17
C ARG A 220 18.90 16.88 8.16
N ASP A 221 18.04 16.51 7.19
CA ASP A 221 18.34 15.46 6.19
C ASP A 221 18.44 16.04 4.78
N PRO A 222 19.64 16.02 4.14
CA PRO A 222 19.84 16.55 2.80
C PRO A 222 19.02 15.83 1.69
N ASN A 223 18.77 14.52 1.84
CA ASN A 223 18.00 13.75 0.85
C ASN A 223 16.52 14.14 0.90
N VAL A 224 15.98 14.31 2.11
CA VAL A 224 14.61 14.79 2.31
C VAL A 224 14.47 16.20 1.78
N ARG A 225 15.40 17.10 2.15
CA ARG A 225 15.43 18.51 1.66
C ARG A 225 15.45 18.59 0.14
N LYS A 226 16.29 17.78 -0.51
CA LYS A 226 16.36 17.73 -1.96
C LYS A 226 15.02 17.33 -2.57
N LYS A 227 14.39 16.26 -2.08
CA LYS A 227 13.09 15.77 -2.59
C LYS A 227 11.96 16.77 -2.37
N VAL A 228 11.89 17.40 -1.21
CA VAL A 228 10.90 18.44 -0.91
C VAL A 228 11.04 19.62 -1.86
N ARG A 229 12.26 20.05 -2.15
CA ARG A 229 12.53 21.12 -3.11
C ARG A 229 12.16 20.77 -4.56
N GLU A 230 12.45 19.53 -4.98
CA GLU A 230 12.22 19.07 -6.36
C GLU A 230 10.75 18.72 -6.62
N ARG A 231 10.01 18.26 -5.62
CA ARG A 231 8.68 17.66 -5.78
C ARG A 231 7.58 18.37 -4.98
N GLY A 232 7.88 19.51 -4.43
CA GLY A 232 6.95 20.27 -3.59
C GLY A 232 6.57 19.50 -2.32
N GLY A 233 6.65 20.10 -1.17
CA GLY A 233 6.29 19.42 0.07
C GLY A 233 6.02 20.41 1.21
N VAL A 234 6.57 21.60 1.11
CA VAL A 234 6.41 22.70 2.07
C VAL A 234 6.34 24.01 1.31
#